data_5ff3259f0eb5bf934979b2bebf8b320e
#
_entry.id   5ff3259f0eb5bf934979b2bebf8b320e
#
_cell.length_a   1.000
_cell.length_b   1.000
_cell.length_c   1.000
_cell.angle_alpha   90.00
_cell.angle_beta   90.00
_cell.angle_gamma   90.00
#
_symmetry.space_group_name_H-M   'P 1'
#
loop_
_entity.id
_entity.type
_entity.pdbx_description
1 polymer ?
#
loop_
_entity_poly.entity_id
_entity_poly.type
_entity_poly.pdbx_seq_one_letter_code
_entity_poly.pdbx_strand_id
1 'polypeptide(L)' 'MPIDRFPDARDDELARLAGELRSDLARRRIRAMATGIVMVIDDVDAGDADLRITACAVRHHLDVDTLAATICRTLRYP' A
#
# COMPACT_ATOMS: atom_id res chain seq x y z
N MET A 1 -3.37 -38.63 -6.69
CA MET A 1 -3.98 -38.32 -6.44
C MET A 1 -4.14 -37.36 -6.29
N PRO A 2 -4.56 -37.06 -6.42
CA PRO A 2 -4.72 -36.12 -6.29
C PRO A 2 -5.39 -35.67 -5.63
N ILE A 3 -5.33 -35.18 -5.34
CA ILE A 3 -5.73 -34.62 -4.66
C ILE A 3 -6.72 -34.11 -4.88
N ASP A 4 -7.36 -34.17 -5.02
CA ASP A 4 -8.20 -33.74 -5.22
C ASP A 4 -8.64 -32.94 -4.83
N ARG A 5 -9.06 -32.65 -4.79
CA ARG A 5 -9.40 -31.80 -4.62
C ARG A 5 -10.40 -31.49 -4.03
N PHE A 6 -10.46 -30.73 -3.53
CA PHE A 6 -11.33 -30.18 -2.82
C PHE A 6 -12.13 -29.31 -3.52
N PRO A 7 -13.22 -29.30 -3.38
CA PRO A 7 -14.04 -28.50 -4.04
C PRO A 7 -13.92 -27.24 -3.49
N ASP A 8 -14.06 -26.64 -3.91
CA ASP A 8 -14.56 -25.67 -4.28
C ASP A 8 -14.70 -24.67 -3.27
N ALA A 9 -15.47 -24.75 -2.31
CA ALA A 9 -15.65 -23.77 -1.29
C ALA A 9 -14.31 -23.45 -0.68
N ARG A 10 -13.51 -24.49 -0.50
CA ARG A 10 -12.24 -24.32 0.08
C ARG A 10 -11.25 -23.65 -0.87
N ASP A 11 -11.30 -24.07 -2.12
CA ASP A 11 -10.43 -23.47 -3.13
C ASP A 11 -10.77 -22.01 -3.35
N ASP A 12 -12.07 -21.67 -3.35
CA ASP A 12 -12.50 -20.30 -3.51
C ASP A 12 -12.02 -19.44 -2.35
N GLU A 13 -12.09 -19.99 -1.14
CA GLU A 13 -11.64 -19.24 0.02
C GLU A 13 -10.15 -19.01 -0.01
N LEU A 14 -9.38 -20.02 -0.40
CA LEU A 14 -7.94 -19.88 -0.49
C LEU A 14 -7.56 -18.85 -1.56
N ALA A 15 -8.26 -18.87 -2.70
CA ALA A 15 -8.00 -17.89 -3.75
C ALA A 15 -8.32 -16.49 -3.29
N ARG A 16 -9.41 -16.31 -2.54
CA ARG A 16 -9.78 -15.01 -2.01
C ARG A 16 -8.75 -14.51 -1.02
N LEU A 17 -8.31 -15.39 -0.11
CA LEU A 17 -7.30 -15.01 0.88
C LEU A 17 -5.98 -14.65 0.21
N ALA A 18 -5.59 -15.42 -0.81
CA ALA A 18 -4.37 -15.11 -1.53
C ALA A 18 -4.47 -13.76 -2.24
N GLY A 19 -5.65 -13.46 -2.79
CA GLY A 19 -5.88 -12.18 -3.42
C GLY A 19 -5.80 -11.02 -2.45
N GLU A 20 -6.40 -11.20 -1.25
CA GLU A 20 -6.35 -10.17 -0.21
C GLU A 20 -4.92 -9.93 0.25
N LEU A 21 -4.16 -11.01 0.41
CA LEU A 21 -2.77 -10.89 0.84
C LEU A 21 -1.94 -10.15 -0.19
N ARG A 22 -2.12 -10.48 -1.47
CA ARG A 22 -1.40 -9.77 -2.53
C ARG A 22 -1.74 -8.29 -2.55
N SER A 23 -3.02 -7.95 -2.34
CA SER A 23 -3.44 -6.56 -2.29
C SER A 23 -2.80 -5.84 -1.11
N ASP A 24 -2.73 -6.50 0.04
CA ASP A 24 -2.10 -5.90 1.22
C ASP A 24 -0.62 -5.65 0.99
N LEU A 25 0.06 -6.62 0.38
CA LEU A 25 1.48 -6.47 0.10
C LEU A 25 1.72 -5.33 -0.90
N ALA A 26 0.85 -5.21 -1.90
CA ALA A 26 0.97 -4.14 -2.88
C ALA A 26 0.80 -2.78 -2.21
N ARG A 27 -0.18 -2.64 -1.31
CA ARG A 27 -0.39 -1.38 -0.60
C ARG A 27 0.81 -1.04 0.27
N ARG A 28 1.36 -2.02 0.96
CA ARG A 28 2.53 -1.79 1.81
C ARG A 28 3.72 -1.35 1.00
N ARG A 29 3.90 -1.95 -0.17
CA ARG A 29 5.01 -1.59 -1.05
C ARG A 29 4.86 -0.16 -1.53
N ILE A 30 3.65 0.22 -1.95
CA ILE A 30 3.41 1.57 -2.42
C ILE A 30 3.64 2.57 -1.30
N ARG A 31 3.19 2.26 -0.09
CA ARG A 31 3.44 3.15 1.05
C ARG A 31 4.91 3.28 1.35
N ALA A 32 5.65 2.18 1.31
CA ALA A 32 7.08 2.22 1.57
C ALA A 32 7.79 3.06 0.53
N MET A 33 7.40 2.92 -0.74
CA MET A 33 7.98 3.73 -1.81
C MET A 33 7.66 5.20 -1.63
N ALA A 34 6.41 5.52 -1.27
CA ALA A 34 6.04 6.91 -1.04
C ALA A 34 6.84 7.51 0.10
N THR A 35 7.01 6.75 1.19
CA THR A 35 7.82 7.19 2.32
C THR A 35 9.24 7.50 1.87
N GLY A 36 9.84 6.60 1.08
CA GLY A 36 11.19 6.82 0.57
C GLY A 36 11.29 8.06 -0.30
N ILE A 37 10.28 8.31 -1.12
CA ILE A 37 10.27 9.49 -1.97
C ILE A 37 10.22 10.77 -1.13
N VAL A 38 9.36 10.80 -0.11
CA VAL A 38 9.25 11.98 0.75
C VAL A 38 10.53 12.18 1.55
N MET A 39 11.18 11.10 1.98
CA MET A 39 12.46 11.21 2.66
C MET A 39 13.47 11.97 1.80
N VAL A 40 13.50 11.69 0.51
CA VAL A 40 14.43 12.33 -0.39
C VAL A 40 14.01 13.78 -0.68
N ILE A 41 12.72 13.98 -0.96
CA ILE A 41 12.23 15.32 -1.32
C ILE A 41 12.42 16.29 -0.16
N ASP A 42 12.09 15.86 1.05
CA ASP A 42 12.08 16.74 2.21
C ASP A 42 13.32 16.60 3.08
N ASP A 43 14.19 15.67 2.75
CA ASP A 43 15.41 15.40 3.50
C ASP A 43 15.07 15.13 4.97
N VAL A 44 14.19 14.16 5.18
CA VAL A 44 13.75 13.75 6.51
C VAL A 44 13.88 12.24 6.64
N ASP A 45 13.80 11.74 7.88
CA ASP A 45 13.85 10.31 8.11
C ASP A 45 12.49 9.67 7.84
N ALA A 46 12.44 8.34 7.92
CA ALA A 46 11.23 7.60 7.59
C ALA A 46 10.06 7.94 8.51
N GLY A 47 10.33 8.15 9.79
CA GLY A 47 9.29 8.49 10.74
C GLY A 47 8.65 9.83 10.41
N ASP A 48 9.47 10.82 10.14
CA ASP A 48 8.96 12.14 9.76
C ASP A 48 8.25 12.09 8.42
N ALA A 49 8.78 11.34 7.47
CA ALA A 49 8.14 11.21 6.16
C ALA A 49 6.74 10.63 6.31
N ASP A 50 6.61 9.59 7.13
CA ASP A 50 5.31 8.97 7.38
C ASP A 50 4.33 9.96 7.99
N LEU A 51 4.78 10.74 8.96
CA LEU A 51 3.92 11.74 9.58
C LEU A 51 3.49 12.80 8.58
N ARG A 52 4.37 13.21 7.68
CA ARG A 52 4.05 14.21 6.67
C ARG A 52 3.02 13.68 5.69
N ILE A 53 3.16 12.43 5.27
CA ILE A 53 2.19 11.82 4.36
C ILE A 53 0.83 11.74 5.04
N THR A 54 0.79 11.29 6.29
CA THR A 54 -0.47 11.17 7.02
C THR A 54 -1.11 12.53 7.22
N ALA A 55 -0.33 13.53 7.59
CA ALA A 55 -0.86 14.89 7.80
C ALA A 55 -1.40 15.46 6.50
N CYS A 56 -0.71 15.22 5.39
CA CYS A 56 -1.15 15.68 4.10
C CYS A 56 -2.47 15.02 3.70
N ALA A 57 -2.59 13.72 3.94
CA ALA A 57 -3.81 12.99 3.63
C ALA A 57 -4.98 13.56 4.43
N VAL A 58 -4.78 13.82 5.72
CA VAL A 58 -5.82 14.39 6.56
C VAL A 58 -6.21 15.77 6.08
N ARG A 59 -5.21 16.60 5.78
CA ARG A 59 -5.46 17.99 5.36
C ARG A 59 -6.25 18.06 4.07
N HIS A 60 -6.03 17.14 3.17
CA HIS A 60 -6.69 17.14 1.86
C HIS A 60 -7.85 16.15 1.79
N HIS A 61 -8.22 15.55 2.91
CA HIS A 61 -9.33 14.59 2.97
C HIS A 61 -9.11 13.43 2.01
N LEU A 62 -7.88 12.94 1.93
CA LEU A 62 -7.54 11.84 1.06
C LEU A 62 -7.26 10.59 1.88
N ASP A 63 -7.49 9.44 1.27
CA ASP A 63 -7.05 8.19 1.83
C ASP A 63 -5.53 8.10 1.69
N VAL A 64 -4.86 7.60 2.73
CA VAL A 64 -3.40 7.51 2.73
C VAL A 64 -2.89 6.66 1.58
N ASP A 65 -3.57 5.59 1.26
CA ASP A 65 -3.15 4.73 0.15
C ASP A 65 -3.28 5.44 -1.19
N THR A 66 -4.33 6.22 -1.36
CA THR A 66 -4.52 7.02 -2.57
C THR A 66 -3.42 8.05 -2.70
N LEU A 67 -3.10 8.73 -1.59
CA LEU A 67 -2.03 9.73 -1.60
C LEU A 67 -0.69 9.07 -1.89
N ALA A 68 -0.42 7.92 -1.28
CA ALA A 68 0.83 7.21 -1.51
C ALA A 68 0.99 6.83 -2.99
N ALA A 69 -0.09 6.36 -3.62
CA ALA A 69 -0.06 6.02 -5.03
C ALA A 69 0.22 7.26 -5.88
N THR A 70 -0.36 8.39 -5.50
CA THR A 70 -0.14 9.65 -6.22
C THR A 70 1.32 10.09 -6.10
N ILE A 71 1.89 9.99 -4.90
CA ILE A 71 3.29 10.35 -4.68
C ILE A 71 4.19 9.48 -5.54
N CYS A 72 3.92 8.19 -5.59
CA CYS A 72 4.73 7.27 -6.38
C CYS A 72 4.65 7.59 -7.88
N ARG A 73 3.48 8.04 -8.34
CA ARG A 73 3.30 8.33 -9.75
C ARG A 73 3.88 9.67 -10.15
N THR A 74 3.73 10.68 -9.29
CA THR A 74 4.11 12.04 -9.64
C THR A 74 5.42 12.48 -9.02
N LEU A 75 5.94 11.72 -8.05
CA LEU A 75 7.17 12.03 -7.31
C LEU A 75 7.05 13.34 -6.54
N ARG A 76 5.85 13.65 -6.07
CA ARG A 76 5.61 14.82 -5.23
C ARG A 76 4.24 14.67 -4.59
N TYR A 77 3.94 15.57 -3.65
CA TYR A 77 2.64 15.52 -3.00
C TYR A 77 2.14 16.95 -2.81
N PRO A 78 0.83 17.08 -2.63
CA PRO A 78 0.18 18.40 -2.50
C PRO A 78 0.66 19.23 -1.35
#